data_ed6ef90dea52d1c8e20b9e2e756d5422
#
_entry.id   ed6ef90dea52d1c8e20b9e2e756d5422
#
_cell.length_a   1.000
_cell.length_b   1.000
_cell.length_c   1.000
_cell.angle_alpha   90.00
_cell.angle_beta   90.00
_cell.angle_gamma   90.00
#
_symmetry.space_group_name_H-M   'P 1'
#
loop_
_entity.id
_entity.type
_entity.pdbx_description
1 polymer ?
#
loop_
_entity_poly.entity_id
_entity_poly.type
_entity_poly.pdbx_seq_one_letter_code
_entity_poly.pdbx_strand_id
1 'polypeptide(L)'
;MPTNNIQPAFGVIGLGRMAQALVVPLLATGQLDPNQLLAVVGSEATALLRRTELPEGVHVVAAADSLAVDVWRAPLQLLAVKPQQLDLVAQASAPVQGQPLLISVLAGVPLDRLQRLFPGHCCVRAVPNTP
;
A
#
# COMPACT_ATOMS: atom_id res chain seq x y z
N MET A 1 9.58 -19.91 -17.44
CA MET A 1 9.80 -18.46 -17.54
C MET A 1 9.64 -17.80 -16.18
N PRO A 2 10.67 -17.24 -15.66
CA PRO A 2 10.49 -16.53 -14.40
C PRO A 2 9.53 -15.37 -14.63
N THR A 3 8.54 -15.26 -13.79
CA THR A 3 7.69 -14.09 -13.77
C THR A 3 8.34 -13.07 -12.87
N ASN A 4 8.35 -11.81 -13.28
CA ASN A 4 8.85 -10.72 -12.45
C ASN A 4 7.80 -10.25 -11.45
N ASN A 5 6.79 -11.10 -11.19
CA ASN A 5 5.73 -10.77 -10.26
C ASN A 5 6.21 -10.88 -8.82
N ILE A 6 5.78 -9.93 -8.01
CA ILE A 6 5.98 -9.95 -6.58
C ILE A 6 4.73 -10.50 -5.94
N GLN A 7 4.89 -11.37 -4.93
CA GLN A 7 3.80 -11.92 -4.14
C GLN A 7 3.92 -11.38 -2.71
N PRO A 8 3.53 -10.12 -2.48
CA PRO A 8 3.70 -9.54 -1.16
C PRO A 8 2.67 -10.07 -0.18
N ALA A 9 3.07 -10.18 1.08
CA ALA A 9 2.14 -10.44 2.18
C ALA A 9 1.49 -9.14 2.63
N PHE A 10 2.16 -8.01 2.46
CA PHE A 10 1.68 -6.70 2.86
C PHE A 10 1.92 -5.72 1.71
N GLY A 11 0.85 -5.06 1.29
CA GLY A 11 0.92 -4.01 0.27
C GLY A 11 0.65 -2.64 0.88
N VAL A 12 1.42 -1.63 0.47
CA VAL A 12 1.23 -0.26 0.94
C VAL A 12 1.02 0.62 -0.28
N ILE A 13 -0.10 1.31 -0.32
CA ILE A 13 -0.42 2.24 -1.40
C ILE A 13 -0.28 3.66 -0.84
N GLY A 14 0.80 4.31 -1.22
CA GLY A 14 1.23 5.60 -0.66
C GLY A 14 2.15 5.40 0.54
N LEU A 15 3.29 6.09 0.56
CA LEU A 15 4.30 5.92 1.58
C LEU A 15 4.73 7.29 2.14
N GLY A 16 3.74 8.06 2.58
CA GLY A 16 3.96 9.31 3.26
C GLY A 16 4.28 9.11 4.75
N ARG A 17 4.19 10.17 5.51
CA ARG A 17 4.55 10.15 6.94
C ARG A 17 3.72 9.15 7.72
N MET A 18 2.41 9.11 7.48
CA MET A 18 1.52 8.23 8.22
C MET A 18 1.85 6.76 7.95
N ALA A 19 2.01 6.40 6.67
CA ALA A 19 2.35 5.03 6.32
C ALA A 19 3.69 4.62 6.91
N GLN A 20 4.69 5.49 6.85
CA GLN A 20 6.00 5.22 7.43
C GLN A 20 5.92 5.05 8.95
N ALA A 21 5.12 5.89 9.62
CA ALA A 21 4.94 5.79 11.07
C ALA A 21 4.33 4.46 11.49
N LEU A 22 3.51 3.85 10.62
CA LEU A 22 2.91 2.54 10.89
C LEU A 22 3.82 1.39 10.51
N VAL A 23 4.50 1.50 9.37
CA VAL A 23 5.26 0.40 8.78
C VAL A 23 6.65 0.26 9.37
N VAL A 24 7.36 1.36 9.59
CA VAL A 24 8.75 1.33 10.05
C VAL A 24 8.91 0.59 11.39
N PRO A 25 8.07 0.83 12.40
CA PRO A 25 8.18 0.07 13.65
C PRO A 25 7.96 -1.43 13.47
N LEU A 26 7.07 -1.83 12.57
CA LEU A 26 6.81 -3.25 12.30
C LEU A 26 8.01 -3.92 11.66
N LEU A 27 8.69 -3.21 10.77
CA LEU A 27 9.92 -3.70 10.16
C LEU A 27 11.06 -3.78 11.19
N ALA A 28 11.18 -2.77 12.04
CA ALA A 28 12.25 -2.71 13.05
C ALA A 28 12.13 -3.81 14.10
N THR A 29 10.91 -4.22 14.44
CA THR A 29 10.69 -5.27 15.44
C THR A 29 10.65 -6.68 14.86
N GLY A 30 10.76 -6.80 13.54
CA GLY A 30 10.70 -8.09 12.87
C GLY A 30 9.29 -8.65 12.70
N GLN A 31 8.25 -7.90 13.05
CA GLN A 31 6.87 -8.33 12.87
C GLN A 31 6.48 -8.34 11.40
N LEU A 32 7.17 -7.56 10.58
CA LEU A 32 6.96 -7.50 9.14
C LEU A 32 8.28 -7.78 8.44
N ASP A 33 8.28 -8.77 7.56
CA ASP A 33 9.46 -9.14 6.77
C ASP A 33 9.62 -8.14 5.62
N PRO A 34 10.78 -7.46 5.51
CA PRO A 34 11.02 -6.52 4.42
C PRO A 34 10.78 -7.12 3.04
N ASN A 35 11.14 -8.37 2.82
CA ASN A 35 10.99 -9.04 1.53
C ASN A 35 9.52 -9.29 1.16
N GLN A 36 8.61 -9.23 2.12
CA GLN A 36 7.18 -9.46 1.92
C GLN A 36 6.39 -8.16 1.80
N LEU A 37 7.07 -7.02 1.78
CA LEU A 37 6.43 -5.70 1.70
C LEU A 37 6.65 -5.10 0.32
N LEU A 38 5.55 -4.73 -0.33
CA LEU A 38 5.57 -3.95 -1.57
C LEU A 38 4.85 -2.64 -1.32
N ALA A 39 5.54 -1.53 -1.54
CA ALA A 39 4.98 -0.19 -1.44
C ALA A 39 4.94 0.48 -2.81
N VAL A 40 3.83 1.14 -3.11
CA VAL A 40 3.64 1.88 -4.36
C VAL A 40 3.57 3.37 -4.03
N VAL A 41 4.40 4.16 -4.70
CA VAL A 41 4.46 5.61 -4.55
C VAL A 41 4.18 6.30 -5.88
N GLY A 42 3.99 7.63 -5.85
CA GLY A 42 3.51 8.35 -7.01
C GLY A 42 4.52 8.53 -8.15
N SER A 43 5.82 8.54 -7.84
CA SER A 43 6.85 8.81 -8.84
C SER A 43 8.11 8.00 -8.59
N GLU A 44 8.92 7.84 -9.64
CA GLU A 44 10.21 7.16 -9.51
C GLU A 44 11.18 7.92 -8.59
N ALA A 45 11.14 9.25 -8.62
CA ALA A 45 11.96 10.06 -7.72
C ALA A 45 11.63 9.77 -6.25
N THR A 46 10.35 9.70 -5.93
CA THR A 46 9.91 9.34 -4.57
C THR A 46 10.29 7.90 -4.24
N ALA A 47 10.17 6.98 -5.18
CA ALA A 47 10.55 5.58 -4.96
C ALA A 47 12.02 5.46 -4.60
N LEU A 48 12.90 6.15 -5.33
CA LEU A 48 14.32 6.16 -5.03
C LEU A 48 14.60 6.69 -3.63
N LEU A 49 13.95 7.79 -3.27
CA LEU A 49 14.11 8.40 -1.95
C LEU A 49 13.67 7.44 -0.84
N ARG A 50 12.50 6.83 -0.97
CA ARG A 50 11.98 5.93 0.05
C ARG A 50 12.80 4.67 0.20
N ARG A 51 13.38 4.16 -0.89
CA ARG A 51 14.29 3.00 -0.82
C ARG A 51 15.49 3.25 0.08
N THR A 52 15.99 4.48 0.12
CA THR A 52 17.12 4.82 0.98
C THR A 52 16.73 4.91 2.45
N GLU A 53 15.46 5.13 2.75
CA GLU A 53 14.96 5.32 4.10
C GLU A 53 14.48 4.02 4.75
N LEU A 54 14.20 2.99 3.95
CA LEU A 54 13.63 1.74 4.43
C LEU A 54 14.69 0.64 4.45
N PRO A 55 14.47 -0.41 5.27
CA PRO A 55 15.39 -1.55 5.29
C PRO A 55 15.53 -2.20 3.92
N GLU A 56 16.70 -2.75 3.67
CA GLU A 56 16.95 -3.52 2.46
C GLU A 56 15.97 -4.69 2.36
N GLY A 57 15.50 -4.97 1.16
CA GLY A 57 14.54 -6.03 0.89
C GLY A 57 13.12 -5.51 0.67
N VAL A 58 12.78 -4.33 1.16
CA VAL A 58 11.47 -3.73 0.89
C VAL A 58 11.41 -3.34 -0.59
N HIS A 59 10.31 -3.72 -1.25
CA HIS A 59 10.08 -3.34 -2.64
C HIS A 59 9.31 -2.02 -2.67
N VAL A 60 9.93 -0.98 -3.22
CA VAL A 60 9.27 0.32 -3.42
C VAL A 60 9.30 0.64 -4.90
N VAL A 61 8.13 0.80 -5.49
CA VAL A 61 8.00 1.07 -6.93
C VAL A 61 7.09 2.27 -7.17
N ALA A 62 7.29 2.92 -8.30
CA ALA A 62 6.40 4.00 -8.72
C ALA A 62 5.11 3.42 -9.29
N ALA A 63 4.03 4.22 -9.26
CA ALA A 63 2.73 3.79 -9.78
C ALA A 63 2.78 3.41 -11.26
N ALA A 64 3.68 3.99 -12.04
CA ALA A 64 3.83 3.67 -13.46
C ALA A 64 4.64 2.41 -13.71
N ASP A 65 5.28 1.85 -12.69
CA ASP A 65 6.06 0.61 -12.81
C ASP A 65 5.11 -0.56 -13.04
N SER A 66 5.51 -1.51 -13.90
CA SER A 66 4.69 -2.69 -14.18
C SER A 66 4.45 -3.57 -12.94
N LEU A 67 5.35 -3.50 -11.95
CA LEU A 67 5.21 -4.25 -10.71
C LEU A 67 4.22 -3.63 -9.74
N ALA A 68 3.79 -2.37 -9.96
CA ALA A 68 2.90 -1.69 -9.03
C ALA A 68 1.57 -2.43 -8.85
N VAL A 69 1.08 -3.09 -9.90
CA VAL A 69 -0.18 -3.83 -9.85
C VAL A 69 -0.13 -4.99 -8.85
N ASP A 70 1.05 -5.50 -8.54
CA ASP A 70 1.20 -6.62 -7.62
C ASP A 70 0.84 -6.26 -6.18
N VAL A 71 0.76 -4.96 -5.86
CA VAL A 71 0.33 -4.52 -4.52
C VAL A 71 -1.08 -5.05 -4.20
N TRP A 72 -1.93 -5.21 -5.21
CA TRP A 72 -3.31 -5.66 -5.03
C TRP A 72 -3.43 -7.16 -4.77
N ARG A 73 -2.33 -7.90 -4.90
CA ARG A 73 -2.29 -9.33 -4.58
C ARG A 73 -2.06 -9.60 -3.10
N ALA A 74 -1.60 -8.61 -2.35
CA ALA A 74 -1.35 -8.79 -0.93
C ALA A 74 -2.66 -9.04 -0.18
N PRO A 75 -2.70 -10.00 0.74
CA PRO A 75 -3.91 -10.23 1.54
C PRO A 75 -4.20 -9.11 2.54
N LEU A 76 -3.19 -8.31 2.86
CA LEU A 76 -3.31 -7.15 3.73
C LEU A 76 -2.74 -5.94 3.00
N GLN A 77 -3.55 -4.89 2.90
CA GLN A 77 -3.18 -3.68 2.17
C GLN A 77 -3.44 -2.46 3.03
N LEU A 78 -2.50 -1.51 3.02
CA LEU A 78 -2.63 -0.22 3.70
C LEU A 78 -2.80 0.87 2.66
N LEU A 79 -3.90 1.59 2.72
CA LEU A 79 -4.20 2.70 1.83
C LEU A 79 -3.89 4.01 2.55
N ALA A 80 -2.84 4.68 2.09
CA ALA A 80 -2.31 5.88 2.74
C ALA A 80 -1.93 6.96 1.72
N VAL A 81 -2.67 7.04 0.62
CA VAL A 81 -2.51 8.10 -0.37
C VAL A 81 -3.20 9.37 0.10
N LYS A 82 -2.95 10.49 -0.57
CA LYS A 82 -3.71 11.70 -0.32
C LYS A 82 -5.14 11.51 -0.80
N PRO A 83 -6.15 12.05 -0.10
CA PRO A 83 -7.55 11.88 -0.51
C PRO A 83 -7.82 12.29 -1.96
N GLN A 84 -7.09 13.28 -2.48
CA GLN A 84 -7.23 13.75 -3.86
C GLN A 84 -6.82 12.70 -4.89
N GLN A 85 -6.03 11.71 -4.49
CA GLN A 85 -5.52 10.65 -5.37
C GLN A 85 -6.37 9.39 -5.31
N LEU A 86 -7.36 9.36 -4.45
CA LEU A 86 -8.13 8.14 -4.16
C LEU A 86 -8.80 7.56 -5.40
N ASP A 87 -9.46 8.40 -6.20
CA ASP A 87 -10.16 7.93 -7.39
C ASP A 87 -9.20 7.34 -8.43
N LEU A 88 -8.04 7.96 -8.61
CA LEU A 88 -7.02 7.43 -9.53
C LEU A 88 -6.48 6.08 -9.04
N VAL A 89 -6.27 5.95 -7.75
CA VAL A 89 -5.81 4.69 -7.15
C VAL A 89 -6.84 3.60 -7.36
N ALA A 90 -8.12 3.91 -7.14
CA ALA A 90 -9.20 2.94 -7.35
C ALA A 90 -9.29 2.48 -8.80
N GLN A 91 -9.10 3.41 -9.75
CA GLN A 91 -9.10 3.08 -11.18
C GLN A 91 -7.91 2.20 -11.56
N ALA A 92 -6.79 2.34 -10.86
CA ALA A 92 -5.59 1.55 -11.13
C ALA A 92 -5.61 0.20 -10.43
N SER A 93 -6.59 -0.04 -9.53
CA SER A 93 -6.64 -1.31 -8.79
C SER A 93 -6.96 -2.46 -9.73
N ALA A 94 -6.29 -3.59 -9.48
CA ALA A 94 -6.51 -4.81 -10.24
C ALA A 94 -7.62 -5.64 -9.59
N PRO A 95 -8.28 -6.52 -10.34
CA PRO A 95 -9.19 -7.49 -9.74
C PRO A 95 -8.48 -8.29 -8.66
N VAL A 96 -9.18 -8.52 -7.55
CA VAL A 96 -8.63 -9.20 -6.39
C VAL A 96 -9.35 -10.51 -6.16
N GLN A 97 -8.68 -11.44 -5.48
CA GLN A 97 -9.25 -12.72 -5.09
C GLN A 97 -9.21 -12.84 -3.58
N GLY A 98 -10.24 -13.48 -3.01
CA GLY A 98 -10.23 -13.84 -1.60
C GLY A 98 -10.52 -12.71 -0.63
N GLN A 99 -11.07 -11.60 -1.07
CA GLN A 99 -11.41 -10.47 -0.21
C GLN A 99 -10.26 -9.99 0.66
N PRO A 100 -9.19 -9.45 0.08
CA PRO A 100 -8.10 -8.91 0.89
C PRO A 100 -8.58 -7.79 1.81
N LEU A 101 -7.90 -7.65 2.94
CA LEU A 101 -8.20 -6.60 3.91
C LEU A 101 -7.54 -5.30 3.46
N LEU A 102 -8.32 -4.26 3.29
CA LEU A 102 -7.84 -2.92 2.94
C LEU A 102 -8.05 -2.01 4.15
N ILE A 103 -6.95 -1.57 4.74
CA ILE A 103 -6.98 -0.64 5.87
C ILE A 103 -6.72 0.75 5.33
N SER A 104 -7.69 1.64 5.48
CA SER A 104 -7.57 3.04 5.06
C SER A 104 -7.25 3.91 6.26
N VAL A 105 -6.21 4.74 6.11
CA VAL A 105 -5.88 5.77 7.11
C VAL A 105 -6.23 7.17 6.60
N LEU A 106 -7.03 7.26 5.54
CA LEU A 106 -7.40 8.54 4.94
C LEU A 106 -8.44 9.25 5.81
N ALA A 107 -8.12 10.49 6.19
CA ALA A 107 -9.07 11.33 6.89
C ALA A 107 -10.20 11.75 5.95
N GLY A 108 -11.42 11.80 6.48
CA GLY A 108 -12.57 12.31 5.74
C GLY A 108 -13.12 11.42 4.65
N VAL A 109 -12.63 10.19 4.51
CA VAL A 109 -13.15 9.23 3.53
C VAL A 109 -13.99 8.19 4.26
N PRO A 110 -15.31 8.19 4.09
CA PRO A 110 -16.17 7.26 4.82
C PRO A 110 -16.06 5.83 4.28
N LEU A 111 -16.41 4.88 5.14
CA LEU A 111 -16.29 3.47 4.83
C LEU A 111 -17.13 3.05 3.62
N ASP A 112 -18.33 3.60 3.48
CA ASP A 112 -19.19 3.27 2.34
C ASP A 112 -18.59 3.70 1.00
N ARG A 113 -17.89 4.83 0.97
CA ARG A 113 -17.18 5.27 -0.23
C ARG A 113 -16.03 4.32 -0.57
N LEU A 114 -15.26 3.92 0.45
CA LEU A 114 -14.18 2.95 0.26
C LEU A 114 -14.71 1.64 -0.29
N GLN A 115 -15.80 1.15 0.26
CA GLN A 115 -16.36 -0.12 -0.18
C GLN A 115 -16.91 -0.05 -1.60
N ARG A 116 -17.43 1.10 -2.03
CA ARG A 116 -17.86 1.30 -3.42
C ARG A 116 -16.68 1.34 -4.39
N LEU A 117 -15.57 1.97 -3.98
CA LEU A 117 -14.38 2.08 -4.81
C LEU A 117 -13.60 0.78 -4.89
N PHE A 118 -13.65 -0.03 -3.84
CA PHE A 118 -12.91 -1.28 -3.74
C PHE A 118 -13.87 -2.43 -3.37
N PRO A 119 -14.78 -2.79 -4.29
CA PRO A 119 -15.86 -3.74 -3.96
C PRO A 119 -15.38 -5.16 -3.66
N GLY A 120 -14.18 -5.53 -4.15
CA GLY A 120 -13.62 -6.85 -3.88
C GLY A 120 -12.86 -6.95 -2.57
N HIS A 121 -12.74 -5.84 -1.84
CA HIS A 121 -11.97 -5.78 -0.60
C HIS A 121 -12.89 -5.78 0.62
N CYS A 122 -12.36 -6.27 1.74
CA CYS A 122 -12.93 -6.00 3.05
C CYS A 122 -12.29 -4.71 3.56
N CYS A 123 -13.03 -3.62 3.56
CA CYS A 123 -12.50 -2.30 3.89
C CYS A 123 -12.66 -2.00 5.38
N VAL A 124 -11.61 -1.47 5.97
CA VAL A 124 -11.57 -1.01 7.37
C VAL A 124 -10.98 0.37 7.41
N ARG A 125 -11.55 1.24 8.22
CA ARG A 125 -10.96 2.55 8.51
C ARG A 125 -10.19 2.49 9.81
N ALA A 126 -8.97 2.99 9.76
CA ALA A 126 -8.17 3.25 10.95
C ALA A 126 -7.82 4.74 10.92
N VAL A 127 -8.13 5.45 11.98
CA VAL A 127 -7.83 6.88 12.09
C VAL A 127 -6.75 7.03 13.16
N PRO A 128 -5.47 6.91 12.77
CA PRO A 128 -4.39 7.05 13.74
C PRO A 128 -4.40 8.44 14.35
N ASN A 129 -4.19 8.48 15.65
CA ASN A 129 -4.13 9.73 16.38
C ASN A 129 -2.66 10.12 16.47
N THR A 130 -2.24 11.04 15.61
CA THR A 130 -0.88 11.55 15.65
C THR A 130 -0.86 12.88 16.36
N PRO A 131 0.07 13.08 17.29
CA PRO A 131 0.23 14.37 17.95
C PRO A 131 0.67 15.45 16.98
#